data_55f532498ab087a2af1d28f81718872c
#
_entry.id   55f532498ab087a2af1d28f81718872c
#
_cell.length_a   1.000
_cell.length_b   1.000
_cell.length_c   1.000
_cell.angle_alpha   90.00
_cell.angle_beta   90.00
_cell.angle_gamma   90.00
#
_symmetry.space_group_name_H-M   'P 1'
#
loop_
_entity.id
_entity.type
_entity.pdbx_description
1 polymer ?
#
loop_
_entity_poly.entity_id
_entity_poly.type
_entity_poly.pdbx_seq_one_letter_code
_entity_poly.pdbx_strand_id
1 'polypeptide(L)'
;AELEKADIDIMVAATIDNIMMVEGEMNEVQESEMLEAIKVAHEAIKVQCKAQLELSEACGKLVKREYCHEVNDDELRKDVHDKCYAKAYAVATSGSGKHERSEAFEKIVEEYKAQFSEEELTDEKLEMIGRYYHDVEKEAMRRAILDEGKRLDGRKTTEIRPIWIETDCLPGPHGSAIFTRGETQSLSTVTLGTKSDEKMIDDVLNHGYERFLLHYNFPPFSTGEAKATRGVGRREIGHGNLAHRALKRMIPDNYPYVVRVISDILESNGSSSMATVCAGTLALRDAGVPMKKPVSGIAMGLISENKGTNYAILSDILGDEDHLG
;
A
#
# COMPACT_ATOMS: atom_id res chain seq x y z
N ALA A 1 19.83 -7.94 22.94
CA ALA A 1 21.25 -7.51 23.05
C ALA A 1 21.92 -7.41 21.66
N GLU A 2 21.76 -8.39 20.76
CA GLU A 2 22.36 -8.35 19.42
C GLU A 2 21.57 -7.42 18.48
N LEU A 3 20.26 -7.48 18.48
CA LEU A 3 19.39 -6.62 17.68
C LEU A 3 19.58 -5.11 17.98
N GLU A 4 19.85 -4.75 19.21
CA GLU A 4 20.13 -3.35 19.60
C GLU A 4 21.37 -2.77 18.92
N LYS A 5 22.27 -3.61 18.42
CA LYS A 5 23.51 -3.23 17.73
C LYS A 5 23.48 -3.52 16.25
N ALA A 6 22.39 -4.11 15.77
CA ALA A 6 22.25 -4.49 14.38
C ALA A 6 21.92 -3.29 13.49
N ASP A 7 22.54 -3.22 12.35
CA ASP A 7 22.22 -2.22 11.32
C ASP A 7 21.02 -2.60 10.47
N ILE A 8 20.62 -3.88 10.50
CA ILE A 8 19.44 -4.41 9.82
C ILE A 8 18.59 -5.17 10.83
N ASP A 9 17.34 -4.77 10.95
CA ASP A 9 16.30 -5.50 11.70
C ASP A 9 15.09 -5.67 10.77
N ILE A 10 14.93 -6.89 10.24
CA ILE A 10 13.87 -7.20 9.27
C ILE A 10 13.10 -8.45 9.66
N MET A 11 11.80 -8.43 9.35
CA MET A 11 10.93 -9.58 9.36
C MET A 11 10.62 -9.98 7.91
N VAL A 12 10.81 -11.24 7.59
CA VAL A 12 10.55 -11.78 6.26
C VAL A 12 9.52 -12.90 6.36
N ALA A 13 8.52 -12.87 5.48
CA ALA A 13 7.62 -13.99 5.27
C ALA A 13 7.77 -14.51 3.84
N ALA A 14 7.83 -15.82 3.68
CA ALA A 14 8.05 -16.45 2.39
C ALA A 14 7.38 -17.83 2.30
N THR A 15 7.17 -18.28 1.08
CA THR A 15 6.92 -19.68 0.75
C THR A 15 8.25 -20.38 0.41
N ILE A 16 8.19 -21.64 -0.02
CA ILE A 16 9.40 -22.34 -0.51
C ILE A 16 10.02 -21.58 -1.70
N ASP A 17 9.19 -21.00 -2.56
CA ASP A 17 9.64 -20.45 -3.84
C ASP A 17 9.69 -18.92 -3.88
N ASN A 18 8.83 -18.22 -3.09
CA ASN A 18 8.62 -16.80 -3.24
C ASN A 18 8.68 -16.05 -1.91
N ILE A 19 9.28 -14.86 -1.93
CA ILE A 19 9.18 -13.87 -0.85
C ILE A 19 7.78 -13.24 -0.92
N MET A 20 7.08 -13.21 0.22
CA MET A 20 5.72 -12.72 0.31
C MET A 20 5.62 -11.36 1.02
N MET A 21 6.52 -11.11 1.98
CA MET A 21 6.53 -9.87 2.75
C MET A 21 7.92 -9.62 3.31
N VAL A 22 8.33 -8.36 3.25
CA VAL A 22 9.53 -7.85 3.94
C VAL A 22 9.15 -6.58 4.67
N GLU A 23 9.45 -6.51 5.95
CA GLU A 23 9.19 -5.34 6.78
C GLU A 23 10.35 -5.17 7.74
N GLY A 24 10.72 -3.93 8.03
CA GLY A 24 11.77 -3.69 9.02
C GLY A 24 12.32 -2.28 8.99
N GLU A 25 13.42 -2.11 9.70
CA GLU A 25 14.14 -0.86 9.82
C GLU A 25 15.66 -1.09 9.72
N MET A 26 16.36 -0.09 9.20
CA MET A 26 17.79 -0.21 8.90
C MET A 26 18.52 1.09 9.20
N ASN A 27 19.81 1.00 9.49
CA ASN A 27 20.72 2.14 9.67
C ASN A 27 21.40 2.51 8.35
N GLU A 28 20.60 2.93 7.34
CA GLU A 28 21.10 3.42 6.03
C GLU A 28 22.02 2.42 5.31
N VAL A 29 21.75 1.12 5.41
CA VAL A 29 22.49 0.08 4.69
C VAL A 29 22.24 0.17 3.19
N GLN A 30 23.16 -0.37 2.40
CA GLN A 30 23.03 -0.40 0.95
C GLN A 30 21.99 -1.45 0.51
N GLU A 31 21.34 -1.23 -0.64
CA GLU A 31 20.35 -2.15 -1.20
C GLU A 31 20.92 -3.55 -1.43
N SER A 32 22.20 -3.68 -1.79
CA SER A 32 22.87 -4.98 -1.96
C SER A 32 22.96 -5.77 -0.66
N GLU A 33 23.22 -5.10 0.47
CA GLU A 33 23.28 -5.73 1.80
C GLU A 33 21.89 -6.18 2.24
N MET A 34 20.86 -5.36 1.97
CA MET A 34 19.46 -5.72 2.23
C MET A 34 19.04 -6.96 1.42
N LEU A 35 19.40 -7.04 0.14
CA LEU A 35 19.11 -8.20 -0.70
C LEU A 35 19.78 -9.48 -0.17
N GLU A 36 21.02 -9.40 0.30
CA GLU A 36 21.69 -10.56 0.92
C GLU A 36 21.00 -10.98 2.23
N ALA A 37 20.57 -10.03 3.07
CA ALA A 37 19.83 -10.34 4.29
C ALA A 37 18.51 -11.07 3.98
N ILE A 38 17.76 -10.63 2.96
CA ILE A 38 16.52 -11.28 2.50
C ILE A 38 16.81 -12.70 1.99
N LYS A 39 17.87 -12.93 1.24
CA LYS A 39 18.25 -14.27 0.76
C LYS A 39 18.57 -15.21 1.92
N VAL A 40 19.35 -14.76 2.91
CA VAL A 40 19.66 -15.53 4.11
C VAL A 40 18.39 -15.90 4.86
N ALA A 41 17.47 -14.94 5.03
CA ALA A 41 16.18 -15.19 5.66
C ALA A 41 15.35 -16.23 4.89
N HIS A 42 15.30 -16.13 3.55
CA HIS A 42 14.57 -17.08 2.70
C HIS A 42 15.09 -18.51 2.84
N GLU A 43 16.42 -18.71 2.84
CA GLU A 43 16.98 -20.06 3.04
C GLU A 43 16.62 -20.65 4.41
N ALA A 44 16.59 -19.84 5.45
CA ALA A 44 16.13 -20.28 6.78
C ALA A 44 14.63 -20.62 6.79
N ILE A 45 13.80 -19.82 6.11
CA ILE A 45 12.35 -20.06 6.00
C ILE A 45 12.04 -21.33 5.21
N LYS A 46 12.81 -21.68 4.17
CA LYS A 46 12.66 -22.94 3.43
C LYS A 46 12.75 -24.17 4.34
N VAL A 47 13.61 -24.12 5.36
CA VAL A 47 13.71 -25.20 6.35
C VAL A 47 12.41 -25.33 7.15
N GLN A 48 11.83 -24.20 7.57
CA GLN A 48 10.55 -24.18 8.28
C GLN A 48 9.40 -24.69 7.38
N CYS A 49 9.36 -24.28 6.11
CA CYS A 49 8.37 -24.76 5.15
C CYS A 49 8.45 -26.30 4.95
N LYS A 50 9.66 -26.84 4.83
CA LYS A 50 9.87 -28.29 4.73
C LYS A 50 9.36 -29.03 5.97
N ALA A 51 9.67 -28.53 7.16
CA ALA A 51 9.19 -29.13 8.42
C ALA A 51 7.65 -29.12 8.50
N GLN A 52 6.98 -28.07 7.99
CA GLN A 52 5.51 -28.02 7.92
C GLN A 52 4.95 -29.08 6.95
N LEU A 53 5.60 -29.30 5.80
CA LEU A 53 5.21 -30.33 4.85
C LEU A 53 5.38 -31.74 5.44
N GLU A 54 6.52 -32.01 6.07
CA GLU A 54 6.79 -33.29 6.79
C GLU A 54 5.75 -33.54 7.86
N LEU A 55 5.38 -32.54 8.65
CA LEU A 55 4.32 -32.65 9.65
C LEU A 55 2.96 -32.95 8.99
N SER A 56 2.63 -32.28 7.89
CA SER A 56 1.38 -32.49 7.15
C SER A 56 1.30 -33.93 6.61
N GLU A 57 2.42 -34.46 6.11
CA GLU A 57 2.53 -35.86 5.64
C GLU A 57 2.36 -36.85 6.80
N ALA A 58 3.09 -36.64 7.89
CA ALA A 58 3.01 -37.50 9.09
C ALA A 58 1.60 -37.55 9.69
N CYS A 59 0.85 -36.46 9.60
CA CYS A 59 -0.55 -36.37 10.03
C CYS A 59 -1.57 -36.88 8.99
N GLY A 60 -1.14 -37.27 7.80
CA GLY A 60 -2.03 -37.68 6.71
C GLY A 60 -2.92 -36.55 6.18
N LYS A 61 -2.44 -35.29 6.23
CA LYS A 61 -3.19 -34.05 5.88
C LYS A 61 -2.67 -33.36 4.62
N LEU A 62 -2.03 -34.05 3.72
CA LEU A 62 -1.57 -33.52 2.44
C LEU A 62 -2.73 -33.07 1.54
N VAL A 63 -3.80 -33.88 1.53
CA VAL A 63 -5.00 -33.55 0.74
C VAL A 63 -5.77 -32.45 1.45
N LYS A 64 -5.93 -31.31 0.77
CA LYS A 64 -6.72 -30.18 1.27
C LYS A 64 -8.21 -30.43 1.06
N ARG A 65 -9.05 -29.91 1.97
CA ARG A 65 -10.49 -29.91 1.78
C ARG A 65 -10.87 -28.92 0.70
N GLU A 66 -11.79 -29.29 -0.14
CA GLU A 66 -12.52 -28.33 -0.99
C GLU A 66 -13.46 -27.52 -0.11
N TYR A 67 -13.33 -26.21 -0.16
CA TYR A 67 -14.12 -25.29 0.68
C TYR A 67 -14.80 -24.17 -0.13
N CYS A 68 -14.57 -24.12 -1.43
CA CYS A 68 -15.19 -23.14 -2.30
C CYS A 68 -16.61 -23.62 -2.63
N HIS A 69 -17.59 -22.80 -2.27
CA HIS A 69 -19.00 -23.02 -2.60
C HIS A 69 -19.49 -22.01 -3.65
N GLU A 70 -18.60 -21.37 -4.37
CA GLU A 70 -18.93 -20.44 -5.43
C GLU A 70 -19.65 -21.15 -6.58
N VAL A 71 -20.77 -20.62 -6.96
CA VAL A 71 -21.43 -21.02 -8.21
C VAL A 71 -20.70 -20.33 -9.35
N ASN A 72 -20.35 -21.12 -10.37
CA ASN A 72 -19.67 -20.66 -11.57
C ASN A 72 -20.46 -21.02 -12.80
N ASP A 73 -20.49 -20.10 -13.75
CA ASP A 73 -21.09 -20.26 -15.08
C ASP A 73 -20.03 -19.85 -16.12
N ASP A 74 -19.44 -20.85 -16.77
CA ASP A 74 -18.36 -20.62 -17.73
C ASP A 74 -18.85 -19.98 -19.04
N GLU A 75 -20.13 -20.20 -19.42
CA GLU A 75 -20.72 -19.54 -20.58
C GLU A 75 -20.94 -18.07 -20.32
N LEU A 76 -21.47 -17.72 -19.13
CA LEU A 76 -21.62 -16.34 -18.67
C LEU A 76 -20.26 -15.64 -18.54
N ARG A 77 -19.25 -16.32 -17.99
CA ARG A 77 -17.88 -15.78 -17.88
C ARG A 77 -17.31 -15.40 -19.23
N LYS A 78 -17.46 -16.30 -20.21
CA LYS A 78 -17.01 -16.04 -21.57
C LYS A 78 -17.77 -14.90 -22.22
N ASP A 79 -19.09 -14.84 -22.06
CA ASP A 79 -19.92 -13.78 -22.64
C ASP A 79 -19.56 -12.40 -22.05
N VAL A 80 -19.33 -12.30 -20.72
CA VAL A 80 -18.83 -11.09 -20.06
C VAL A 80 -17.49 -10.67 -20.66
N HIS A 81 -16.55 -11.60 -20.78
CA HIS A 81 -15.24 -11.31 -21.35
C HIS A 81 -15.34 -10.81 -22.79
N ASP A 82 -16.02 -11.55 -23.67
CA ASP A 82 -16.12 -11.24 -25.10
C ASP A 82 -16.79 -9.88 -25.36
N LYS A 83 -17.75 -9.48 -24.51
CA LYS A 83 -18.48 -8.21 -24.68
C LYS A 83 -17.83 -7.01 -23.98
N CYS A 84 -17.10 -7.23 -22.90
CA CYS A 84 -16.58 -6.13 -22.06
C CYS A 84 -15.08 -5.87 -22.25
N TYR A 85 -14.25 -6.88 -22.61
CA TYR A 85 -12.80 -6.76 -22.63
C TYR A 85 -12.28 -5.62 -23.51
N ALA A 86 -12.75 -5.50 -24.75
CA ALA A 86 -12.29 -4.47 -25.66
C ALA A 86 -12.60 -3.04 -25.15
N LYS A 87 -13.75 -2.87 -24.50
CA LYS A 87 -14.15 -1.60 -23.89
C LYS A 87 -13.29 -1.30 -22.66
N ALA A 88 -13.08 -2.29 -21.79
CA ALA A 88 -12.24 -2.18 -20.61
C ALA A 88 -10.79 -1.85 -20.98
N TYR A 89 -10.25 -2.49 -22.02
CA TYR A 89 -8.90 -2.20 -22.52
C TYR A 89 -8.78 -0.76 -23.06
N ALA A 90 -9.80 -0.26 -23.76
CA ALA A 90 -9.84 1.13 -24.21
C ALA A 90 -9.82 2.12 -23.05
N VAL A 91 -10.54 1.83 -21.96
CA VAL A 91 -10.51 2.65 -20.73
C VAL A 91 -9.14 2.56 -20.06
N ALA A 92 -8.56 1.37 -19.91
CA ALA A 92 -7.26 1.16 -19.31
C ALA A 92 -6.12 1.92 -20.02
N THR A 93 -6.24 2.10 -21.32
CA THR A 93 -5.24 2.79 -22.16
C THR A 93 -5.55 4.28 -22.41
N SER A 94 -6.67 4.81 -21.89
CA SER A 94 -7.12 6.20 -22.13
C SER A 94 -6.24 7.25 -21.48
N GLY A 95 -5.57 6.91 -20.37
CA GLY A 95 -4.79 7.87 -19.57
C GLY A 95 -5.65 8.82 -18.75
N SER A 96 -6.90 8.46 -18.44
CA SER A 96 -7.86 9.27 -17.67
C SER A 96 -7.52 9.33 -16.19
N GLY A 97 -8.04 10.35 -15.47
CA GLY A 97 -7.97 10.49 -14.03
C GLY A 97 -8.79 9.41 -13.29
N LYS A 98 -8.59 9.29 -11.98
CA LYS A 98 -9.21 8.23 -11.17
C LYS A 98 -10.74 8.18 -11.30
N HIS A 99 -11.40 9.32 -11.10
CA HIS A 99 -12.88 9.37 -11.11
C HIS A 99 -13.45 9.05 -12.50
N GLU A 100 -12.91 9.68 -13.53
CA GLU A 100 -13.33 9.45 -14.91
C GLU A 100 -13.14 7.99 -15.34
N ARG A 101 -12.02 7.38 -14.96
CA ARG A 101 -11.73 5.98 -15.21
C ARG A 101 -12.69 5.05 -14.47
N SER A 102 -12.93 5.30 -13.18
CA SER A 102 -13.88 4.52 -12.37
C SER A 102 -15.29 4.56 -12.95
N GLU A 103 -15.78 5.75 -13.29
CA GLU A 103 -17.10 5.93 -13.94
C GLU A 103 -17.18 5.22 -15.31
N ALA A 104 -16.08 5.26 -16.08
CA ALA A 104 -16.03 4.59 -17.37
C ALA A 104 -16.08 3.06 -17.24
N PHE A 105 -15.39 2.47 -16.25
CA PHE A 105 -15.47 1.04 -15.96
C PHE A 105 -16.86 0.65 -15.44
N GLU A 106 -17.43 1.41 -14.53
CA GLU A 106 -18.77 1.17 -14.01
C GLU A 106 -19.82 1.19 -15.12
N LYS A 107 -19.72 2.14 -16.03
CA LYS A 107 -20.64 2.23 -17.19
C LYS A 107 -20.61 0.99 -18.07
N ILE A 108 -19.45 0.35 -18.27
CA ILE A 108 -19.34 -0.87 -19.08
C ILE A 108 -20.14 -2.01 -18.46
N VAL A 109 -20.03 -2.22 -17.16
CA VAL A 109 -20.76 -3.30 -16.48
C VAL A 109 -22.26 -3.00 -16.41
N GLU A 110 -22.67 -1.73 -16.26
CA GLU A 110 -24.08 -1.34 -16.29
C GLU A 110 -24.68 -1.52 -17.70
N GLU A 111 -23.97 -1.15 -18.76
CA GLU A 111 -24.36 -1.45 -20.15
C GLU A 111 -24.49 -2.95 -20.42
N TYR A 112 -23.62 -3.76 -19.80
CA TYR A 112 -23.70 -5.22 -19.90
C TYR A 112 -24.94 -5.77 -19.19
N LYS A 113 -25.22 -5.32 -17.95
CA LYS A 113 -26.39 -5.71 -17.17
C LYS A 113 -27.71 -5.33 -17.86
N ALA A 114 -27.74 -4.17 -18.51
CA ALA A 114 -28.92 -3.68 -19.21
C ALA A 114 -29.39 -4.57 -20.39
N GLN A 115 -28.60 -5.59 -20.80
CA GLN A 115 -29.01 -6.55 -21.81
C GLN A 115 -29.99 -7.62 -21.30
N PHE A 116 -30.13 -7.73 -19.99
CA PHE A 116 -30.98 -8.72 -19.33
C PHE A 116 -32.25 -8.09 -18.80
N SER A 117 -33.33 -8.86 -18.74
CA SER A 117 -34.56 -8.45 -18.04
C SER A 117 -34.35 -8.51 -16.51
N GLU A 118 -35.20 -7.79 -15.76
CA GLU A 118 -35.16 -7.83 -14.28
C GLU A 118 -35.36 -9.25 -13.72
N GLU A 119 -36.14 -10.09 -14.40
CA GLU A 119 -36.39 -11.47 -13.99
C GLU A 119 -35.16 -12.39 -14.20
N GLU A 120 -34.27 -12.07 -15.15
CA GLU A 120 -33.06 -12.81 -15.44
C GLU A 120 -31.88 -12.41 -14.54
N LEU A 121 -31.92 -11.20 -13.94
CA LEU A 121 -30.89 -10.66 -13.05
C LEU A 121 -31.17 -11.07 -11.60
N THR A 122 -31.01 -12.36 -11.31
CA THR A 122 -31.03 -12.86 -9.93
C THR A 122 -29.81 -12.34 -9.16
N ASP A 123 -29.90 -12.28 -7.82
CA ASP A 123 -28.79 -11.87 -6.98
C ASP A 123 -27.52 -12.68 -7.25
N GLU A 124 -27.66 -14.00 -7.45
CA GLU A 124 -26.56 -14.89 -7.78
C GLU A 124 -25.91 -14.56 -9.14
N LYS A 125 -26.71 -14.23 -10.15
CA LYS A 125 -26.21 -13.82 -11.46
C LYS A 125 -25.53 -12.47 -11.44
N LEU A 126 -26.06 -11.52 -10.66
CA LEU A 126 -25.42 -10.20 -10.44
C LEU A 126 -24.06 -10.34 -9.77
N GLU A 127 -23.94 -11.20 -8.76
CA GLU A 127 -22.68 -11.50 -8.10
C GLU A 127 -21.65 -12.13 -9.07
N MET A 128 -22.08 -13.11 -9.89
CA MET A 128 -21.24 -13.72 -10.92
C MET A 128 -20.79 -12.69 -11.96
N ILE A 129 -21.67 -11.84 -12.47
CA ILE A 129 -21.32 -10.78 -13.43
C ILE A 129 -20.29 -9.83 -12.82
N GLY A 130 -20.49 -9.40 -11.58
CA GLY A 130 -19.55 -8.51 -10.88
C GLY A 130 -18.16 -9.13 -10.76
N ARG A 131 -18.07 -10.40 -10.36
CA ARG A 131 -16.82 -11.14 -10.23
C ARG A 131 -16.12 -11.33 -11.57
N TYR A 132 -16.83 -11.78 -12.59
CA TYR A 132 -16.26 -12.00 -13.92
C TYR A 132 -15.84 -10.70 -14.61
N TYR A 133 -16.58 -9.61 -14.41
CA TYR A 133 -16.21 -8.31 -14.91
C TYR A 133 -14.95 -7.77 -14.23
N HIS A 134 -14.82 -7.97 -12.91
CA HIS A 134 -13.60 -7.61 -12.18
C HIS A 134 -12.35 -8.32 -12.73
N ASP A 135 -12.49 -9.61 -13.09
CA ASP A 135 -11.40 -10.36 -13.73
C ASP A 135 -11.03 -9.75 -15.09
N VAL A 136 -12.04 -9.36 -15.90
CA VAL A 136 -11.85 -8.69 -17.20
C VAL A 136 -11.16 -7.33 -17.03
N GLU A 137 -11.58 -6.53 -16.08
CA GLU A 137 -10.98 -5.23 -15.75
C GLU A 137 -9.52 -5.40 -15.34
N LYS A 138 -9.23 -6.33 -14.43
CA LYS A 138 -7.88 -6.65 -14.00
C LYS A 138 -7.01 -7.11 -15.17
N GLU A 139 -7.51 -7.98 -16.03
CA GLU A 139 -6.79 -8.45 -17.20
C GLU A 139 -6.49 -7.32 -18.18
N ALA A 140 -7.47 -6.46 -18.48
CA ALA A 140 -7.31 -5.32 -19.38
C ALA A 140 -6.25 -4.34 -18.89
N MET A 141 -6.26 -4.00 -17.59
CA MET A 141 -5.26 -3.12 -16.97
C MET A 141 -3.86 -3.76 -17.00
N ARG A 142 -3.73 -5.05 -16.69
CA ARG A 142 -2.45 -5.77 -16.74
C ARG A 142 -1.89 -5.81 -18.15
N ARG A 143 -2.73 -6.09 -19.16
CA ARG A 143 -2.30 -6.13 -20.57
C ARG A 143 -1.85 -4.76 -21.05
N ALA A 144 -2.56 -3.68 -20.72
CA ALA A 144 -2.14 -2.33 -21.06
C ALA A 144 -0.71 -2.02 -20.58
N ILE A 145 -0.38 -2.42 -19.34
CA ILE A 145 0.94 -2.16 -18.77
C ILE A 145 2.01 -3.10 -19.34
N LEU A 146 1.74 -4.41 -19.44
CA LEU A 146 2.72 -5.39 -19.88
C LEU A 146 3.01 -5.33 -21.38
N ASP A 147 1.99 -5.05 -22.20
CA ASP A 147 2.12 -5.10 -23.67
C ASP A 147 2.52 -3.74 -24.25
N GLU A 148 2.00 -2.63 -23.71
CA GLU A 148 2.27 -1.28 -24.22
C GLU A 148 3.29 -0.49 -23.36
N GLY A 149 3.60 -0.93 -22.14
CA GLY A 149 4.42 -0.18 -21.21
C GLY A 149 3.79 1.14 -20.76
N LYS A 150 2.48 1.28 -20.91
CA LYS A 150 1.69 2.47 -20.60
C LYS A 150 0.84 2.26 -19.37
N ARG A 151 0.90 3.18 -18.44
CA ARG A 151 0.15 3.14 -17.19
C ARG A 151 -1.26 3.71 -17.35
N LEU A 152 -2.12 3.43 -16.38
CA LEU A 152 -3.53 3.80 -16.40
C LEU A 152 -3.77 5.32 -16.51
N ASP A 153 -2.85 6.13 -16.00
CA ASP A 153 -2.85 7.59 -16.10
C ASP A 153 -1.99 8.14 -17.25
N GLY A 154 -1.51 7.26 -18.12
CA GLY A 154 -0.72 7.61 -19.30
C GLY A 154 0.77 7.78 -19.07
N ARG A 155 1.26 7.71 -17.80
CA ARG A 155 2.69 7.77 -17.48
C ARG A 155 3.45 6.54 -17.99
N LYS A 156 4.76 6.67 -18.13
CA LYS A 156 5.69 5.55 -18.26
C LYS A 156 5.92 4.87 -16.91
N THR A 157 6.46 3.67 -16.93
CA THR A 157 6.68 2.85 -15.73
C THR A 157 7.56 3.51 -14.66
N THR A 158 8.50 4.37 -15.06
CA THR A 158 9.44 5.04 -14.15
C THR A 158 9.06 6.49 -13.80
N GLU A 159 7.98 7.01 -14.36
CA GLU A 159 7.56 8.39 -14.11
C GLU A 159 6.81 8.53 -12.77
N ILE A 160 7.11 9.61 -12.06
CA ILE A 160 6.47 10.01 -10.82
C ILE A 160 5.44 11.09 -11.12
N ARG A 161 4.29 11.06 -10.43
CA ARG A 161 3.25 12.09 -10.54
C ARG A 161 3.78 13.48 -10.14
N PRO A 162 3.20 14.56 -10.64
CA PRO A 162 3.56 15.92 -10.24
C PRO A 162 3.50 16.09 -8.72
N ILE A 163 4.52 16.73 -8.16
CA ILE A 163 4.61 17.01 -6.71
C ILE A 163 4.37 18.51 -6.51
N TRP A 164 3.52 18.83 -5.53
CA TRP A 164 3.31 20.18 -5.00
C TRP A 164 3.45 20.17 -3.49
N ILE A 165 4.05 21.20 -2.93
CA ILE A 165 4.41 21.30 -1.51
C ILE A 165 4.11 22.70 -1.00
N GLU A 166 3.58 22.79 0.23
CA GLU A 166 3.45 24.03 1.00
C GLU A 166 3.88 23.76 2.45
N THR A 167 4.67 24.63 3.02
CA THR A 167 5.07 24.61 4.44
C THR A 167 4.55 25.82 5.16
N ASP A 168 4.54 25.81 6.50
CA ASP A 168 4.00 26.89 7.34
C ASP A 168 2.54 27.23 6.97
N CYS A 169 1.76 26.20 6.66
CA CYS A 169 0.38 26.37 6.19
C CYS A 169 -0.64 26.55 7.34
N LEU A 170 -0.28 26.24 8.57
CA LEU A 170 -1.15 26.35 9.74
C LEU A 170 -0.50 27.17 10.87
N PRO A 171 -1.21 28.15 11.46
CA PRO A 171 -0.62 29.05 12.45
C PRO A 171 -0.51 28.47 13.87
N GLY A 172 -1.11 27.31 14.14
CA GLY A 172 -1.20 26.74 15.49
C GLY A 172 -0.10 25.76 15.87
N PRO A 173 0.27 24.78 15.03
CA PRO A 173 1.34 23.82 15.32
C PRO A 173 2.71 24.49 15.21
N HIS A 174 3.76 23.80 15.71
CA HIS A 174 5.14 24.31 15.62
C HIS A 174 5.74 24.16 14.22
N GLY A 175 5.19 23.24 13.39
CA GLY A 175 5.47 23.11 11.99
C GLY A 175 4.32 22.42 11.28
N SER A 176 4.14 22.73 10.01
CA SER A 176 3.07 22.15 9.18
C SER A 176 3.50 22.07 7.71
N ALA A 177 3.03 21.04 7.03
CA ALA A 177 3.28 20.88 5.60
C ALA A 177 2.14 20.16 4.91
N ILE A 178 1.81 20.61 3.70
CA ILE A 178 1.00 19.88 2.74
C ILE A 178 1.94 19.29 1.69
N PHE A 179 1.81 18.01 1.45
CA PHE A 179 2.49 17.31 0.38
C PHE A 179 1.45 16.67 -0.53
N THR A 180 1.51 17.03 -1.81
CA THR A 180 0.62 16.49 -2.85
C THR A 180 1.45 15.79 -3.91
N ARG A 181 1.04 14.59 -4.30
CA ARG A 181 1.60 13.81 -5.39
C ARG A 181 0.46 13.30 -6.26
N GLY A 182 0.17 14.04 -7.34
CA GLY A 182 -1.03 13.83 -8.14
C GLY A 182 -2.30 13.88 -7.28
N GLU A 183 -3.05 12.80 -7.26
CA GLU A 183 -4.30 12.62 -6.50
C GLU A 183 -4.07 11.98 -5.12
N THR A 184 -2.93 12.26 -4.49
CA THR A 184 -2.64 11.82 -3.11
C THR A 184 -2.10 13.01 -2.34
N GLN A 185 -2.79 13.40 -1.26
CA GLN A 185 -2.45 14.57 -0.47
C GLN A 185 -2.43 14.24 1.03
N SER A 186 -1.37 14.68 1.70
CA SER A 186 -1.20 14.59 3.16
C SER A 186 -0.94 15.98 3.75
N LEU A 187 -1.70 16.33 4.78
CA LEU A 187 -1.42 17.44 5.67
C LEU A 187 -0.74 16.88 6.92
N SER A 188 0.52 17.24 7.16
CA SER A 188 1.24 16.84 8.37
C SER A 188 1.51 18.02 9.27
N THR A 189 1.31 17.84 10.57
CA THR A 189 1.59 18.84 11.61
C THR A 189 2.57 18.29 12.63
N VAL A 190 3.39 19.18 13.20
CA VAL A 190 4.35 18.85 14.25
C VAL A 190 4.09 19.68 15.48
N THR A 191 3.99 19.01 16.62
CA THR A 191 3.93 19.64 17.94
C THR A 191 5.12 19.18 18.76
N LEU A 192 5.81 20.15 19.37
CA LEU A 192 6.94 19.91 20.26
C LEU A 192 6.46 20.00 21.71
N GLY A 193 6.78 18.99 22.50
CA GLY A 193 6.40 18.89 23.90
C GLY A 193 7.60 18.85 24.83
N THR A 194 7.33 18.88 26.12
CA THR A 194 8.30 18.76 27.19
C THR A 194 8.49 17.30 27.60
N LYS A 195 9.38 17.02 28.54
CA LYS A 195 9.59 15.68 29.10
C LYS A 195 8.33 15.07 29.72
N SER A 196 7.41 15.89 30.25
CA SER A 196 6.13 15.40 30.81
C SER A 196 5.16 14.86 29.74
N ASP A 197 5.41 15.15 28.47
CA ASP A 197 4.60 14.72 27.34
C ASP A 197 5.10 13.40 26.72
N GLU A 198 6.15 12.81 27.28
CA GLU A 198 6.65 11.48 26.87
C GLU A 198 5.55 10.43 27.04
N LYS A 199 5.37 9.60 26.02
CA LYS A 199 4.42 8.47 26.09
C LYS A 199 5.05 7.35 26.92
N MET A 200 4.44 7.00 28.04
CA MET A 200 4.81 5.81 28.80
C MET A 200 4.41 4.54 28.05
N ILE A 201 5.35 3.62 27.92
CA ILE A 201 5.15 2.26 27.42
C ILE A 201 5.21 1.32 28.60
N ASP A 202 4.14 0.57 28.84
CA ASP A 202 4.03 -0.39 29.93
C ASP A 202 3.39 -1.69 29.38
N ASP A 203 4.15 -2.35 28.50
CA ASP A 203 3.77 -3.62 27.92
C ASP A 203 4.42 -4.78 28.67
N VAL A 204 3.94 -6.01 28.47
CA VAL A 204 4.45 -7.22 29.13
C VAL A 204 5.95 -7.43 28.93
N LEU A 205 6.50 -7.04 27.79
CA LEU A 205 7.89 -7.26 27.42
C LEU A 205 8.72 -5.96 27.40
N ASN A 206 8.06 -4.81 27.30
CA ASN A 206 8.74 -3.54 27.12
C ASN A 206 8.22 -2.49 28.12
N HIS A 207 9.13 -1.88 28.84
CA HIS A 207 8.86 -0.74 29.73
C HIS A 207 9.76 0.41 29.36
N GLY A 208 9.20 1.63 29.26
CA GLY A 208 9.99 2.79 28.93
C GLY A 208 9.17 4.01 28.52
N TYR A 209 9.81 4.93 27.84
CA TYR A 209 9.18 6.16 27.36
C TYR A 209 9.50 6.37 25.88
N GLU A 210 8.50 6.78 25.13
CA GLU A 210 8.64 7.13 23.70
C GLU A 210 8.54 8.64 23.55
N ARG A 211 9.53 9.22 22.84
CA ARG A 211 9.66 10.68 22.63
C ARG A 211 9.29 11.11 21.22
N PHE A 212 9.22 10.18 20.28
CA PHE A 212 8.78 10.44 18.92
C PHE A 212 7.46 9.73 18.67
N LEU A 213 6.40 10.49 18.43
CA LEU A 213 5.05 9.99 18.25
C LEU A 213 4.58 10.33 16.83
N LEU A 214 3.97 9.39 16.14
CA LEU A 214 3.34 9.64 14.84
C LEU A 214 1.93 9.05 14.83
N HIS A 215 0.98 9.88 14.43
CA HIS A 215 -0.42 9.51 14.23
C HIS A 215 -0.76 9.67 12.74
N TYR A 216 -1.26 8.61 12.17
CA TYR A 216 -1.72 8.57 10.79
C TYR A 216 -3.24 8.43 10.78
N ASN A 217 -3.91 9.38 10.17
CA ASN A 217 -5.35 9.42 10.06
C ASN A 217 -5.76 9.26 8.59
N PHE A 218 -6.63 8.28 8.34
CA PHE A 218 -7.17 7.98 7.02
C PHE A 218 -8.70 8.09 7.04
N PRO A 219 -9.24 9.31 7.01
CA PRO A 219 -10.68 9.52 7.06
C PRO A 219 -11.36 9.01 5.78
N PRO A 220 -12.61 8.57 5.85
CA PRO A 220 -13.33 8.02 4.69
C PRO A 220 -13.40 8.96 3.49
N PHE A 221 -13.48 10.26 3.73
CA PHE A 221 -13.54 11.24 2.65
C PHE A 221 -12.26 11.27 1.76
N SER A 222 -11.13 10.77 2.28
CA SER A 222 -9.87 10.70 1.50
C SER A 222 -9.97 9.78 0.28
N THR A 223 -10.93 8.87 0.28
CA THR A 223 -11.29 7.99 -0.84
C THR A 223 -12.66 8.30 -1.45
N GLY A 224 -13.28 9.44 -1.05
CA GLY A 224 -14.61 9.84 -1.53
C GLY A 224 -15.77 9.14 -0.83
N GLU A 225 -15.52 8.41 0.27
CA GLU A 225 -16.56 7.67 0.98
C GLU A 225 -17.25 8.54 2.04
N ALA A 226 -18.57 8.45 2.12
CA ALA A 226 -19.41 9.07 3.15
C ALA A 226 -19.81 8.02 4.20
N LYS A 227 -18.95 7.80 5.20
CA LYS A 227 -19.22 6.88 6.31
C LYS A 227 -18.73 7.40 7.64
N ALA A 228 -19.27 6.86 8.74
CA ALA A 228 -18.88 7.25 10.09
C ALA A 228 -17.45 6.77 10.42
N THR A 229 -16.67 7.63 11.08
CA THR A 229 -15.36 7.27 11.63
C THR A 229 -15.53 6.44 12.90
N ARG A 230 -14.96 5.23 12.94
CA ARG A 230 -15.10 4.27 14.05
C ARG A 230 -13.78 4.04 14.83
N GLY A 231 -12.96 5.05 14.99
CA GLY A 231 -11.65 4.94 15.63
C GLY A 231 -10.57 4.42 14.66
N VAL A 232 -9.38 4.14 15.20
CA VAL A 232 -8.19 3.76 14.42
C VAL A 232 -8.24 2.29 14.04
N GLY A 233 -8.17 2.02 12.74
CA GLY A 233 -8.15 0.67 12.19
C GLY A 233 -6.72 0.08 12.11
N ARG A 234 -6.62 -1.23 11.83
CA ARG A 234 -5.31 -1.90 11.66
C ARG A 234 -4.48 -1.32 10.52
N ARG A 235 -5.14 -0.88 9.44
CA ARG A 235 -4.47 -0.23 8.30
C ARG A 235 -3.79 1.05 8.74
N GLU A 236 -4.47 1.89 9.51
CA GLU A 236 -3.92 3.14 10.00
C GLU A 236 -2.73 2.93 10.95
N ILE A 237 -2.82 1.90 11.80
CA ILE A 237 -1.70 1.51 12.69
C ILE A 237 -0.49 1.07 11.84
N GLY A 238 -0.67 0.21 10.85
CA GLY A 238 0.41 -0.29 10.00
C GLY A 238 1.06 0.82 9.17
N HIS A 239 0.27 1.67 8.52
CA HIS A 239 0.75 2.82 7.74
C HIS A 239 1.45 3.85 8.63
N GLY A 240 0.88 4.13 9.80
CA GLY A 240 1.51 5.03 10.78
C GLY A 240 2.85 4.50 11.28
N ASN A 241 2.92 3.20 11.57
CA ASN A 241 4.17 2.56 12.02
C ASN A 241 5.26 2.58 10.93
N LEU A 242 4.90 2.40 9.67
CA LEU A 242 5.82 2.50 8.54
C LEU A 242 6.46 3.91 8.47
N ALA A 243 5.64 4.96 8.55
CA ALA A 243 6.13 6.34 8.55
C ALA A 243 6.90 6.67 9.84
N HIS A 244 6.44 6.18 11.00
CA HIS A 244 7.12 6.36 12.29
C HIS A 244 8.55 5.83 12.25
N ARG A 245 8.76 4.59 11.79
CA ARG A 245 10.10 3.97 11.69
C ARG A 245 11.03 4.75 10.76
N ALA A 246 10.50 5.23 9.62
CA ALA A 246 11.28 6.00 8.66
C ALA A 246 11.77 7.34 9.23
N LEU A 247 10.93 8.05 9.99
CA LEU A 247 11.22 9.39 10.49
C LEU A 247 11.95 9.39 11.83
N LYS A 248 11.61 8.48 12.74
CA LYS A 248 12.17 8.41 14.09
C LYS A 248 13.69 8.38 14.11
N ARG A 249 14.31 7.58 13.25
CA ARG A 249 15.77 7.43 13.18
C ARG A 249 16.51 8.70 12.75
N MET A 250 15.80 9.62 12.12
CA MET A 250 16.36 10.92 11.68
C MET A 250 16.32 11.99 12.75
N ILE A 251 15.64 11.77 13.87
CA ILE A 251 15.65 12.69 15.02
C ILE A 251 16.96 12.45 15.80
N PRO A 252 17.74 13.50 16.12
CA PRO A 252 18.93 13.36 16.94
C PRO A 252 18.60 12.82 18.34
N ASP A 253 19.43 11.93 18.86
CA ASP A 253 19.20 11.28 20.17
C ASP A 253 19.20 12.28 21.34
N ASN A 254 19.93 13.39 21.21
CA ASN A 254 20.01 14.47 22.19
C ASN A 254 19.00 15.60 21.98
N TYR A 255 18.01 15.42 21.09
CA TYR A 255 16.97 16.44 20.87
C TYR A 255 16.13 16.64 22.13
N PRO A 256 16.00 17.89 22.66
CA PRO A 256 15.45 18.10 24.01
C PRO A 256 13.93 17.93 24.11
N TYR A 257 13.21 18.01 22.99
CA TYR A 257 11.74 17.99 22.98
C TYR A 257 11.17 16.63 22.62
N VAL A 258 9.97 16.36 23.13
CA VAL A 258 9.09 15.30 22.59
C VAL A 258 8.51 15.79 21.27
N VAL A 259 8.52 14.96 20.26
CA VAL A 259 8.04 15.27 18.92
C VAL A 259 6.76 14.48 18.64
N ARG A 260 5.68 15.17 18.32
CA ARG A 260 4.43 14.55 17.88
C ARG A 260 4.10 14.99 16.46
N VAL A 261 4.06 14.03 15.56
CA VAL A 261 3.62 14.23 14.17
C VAL A 261 2.19 13.72 14.03
N ILE A 262 1.31 14.49 13.42
CA ILE A 262 -0.02 14.05 13.01
C ILE A 262 -0.11 14.23 11.50
N SER A 263 -0.47 13.17 10.81
CA SER A 263 -0.65 13.17 9.35
C SER A 263 -2.10 12.84 9.02
N ASP A 264 -2.81 13.81 8.46
CA ASP A 264 -4.17 13.67 7.98
C ASP A 264 -4.15 13.51 6.46
N ILE A 265 -4.67 12.40 5.97
CA ILE A 265 -4.76 12.13 4.54
C ILE A 265 -6.02 12.79 3.99
N LEU A 266 -5.83 13.78 3.12
CA LEU A 266 -6.91 14.57 2.54
C LEU A 266 -7.46 13.93 1.26
N GLU A 267 -6.59 13.28 0.48
CA GLU A 267 -6.93 12.57 -0.74
C GLU A 267 -5.99 11.38 -0.93
N SER A 268 -6.49 10.26 -1.48
CA SER A 268 -5.69 9.05 -1.67
C SER A 268 -5.98 8.34 -2.99
N ASN A 269 -4.91 8.23 -3.79
CA ASN A 269 -4.82 7.38 -4.97
C ASN A 269 -3.44 6.72 -5.05
N GLY A 270 -3.18 5.79 -4.15
CA GLY A 270 -1.90 5.05 -4.03
C GLY A 270 -0.91 5.70 -3.08
N SER A 271 -0.42 4.89 -2.16
CA SER A 271 0.63 5.15 -1.16
C SER A 271 0.52 6.46 -0.37
N SER A 272 -0.53 6.60 0.38
CA SER A 272 -0.71 7.68 1.37
C SER A 272 0.30 7.61 2.53
N SER A 273 0.82 6.42 2.87
CA SER A 273 1.89 6.28 3.87
C SER A 273 3.19 6.93 3.43
N MET A 274 3.56 6.82 2.15
CA MET A 274 4.74 7.48 1.63
C MET A 274 4.54 8.99 1.46
N ALA A 275 3.32 9.45 1.20
CA ALA A 275 2.97 10.87 1.29
C ALA A 275 3.16 11.40 2.73
N THR A 276 2.79 10.59 3.74
CA THR A 276 3.02 10.92 5.15
C THR A 276 4.51 11.04 5.49
N VAL A 277 5.37 10.15 4.96
CA VAL A 277 6.84 10.26 5.14
C VAL A 277 7.36 11.57 4.57
N CYS A 278 6.93 11.93 3.37
CA CYS A 278 7.35 13.18 2.72
C CYS A 278 6.82 14.42 3.46
N ALA A 279 5.52 14.47 3.76
CA ALA A 279 4.91 15.57 4.50
C ALA A 279 5.46 15.70 5.91
N GLY A 280 5.69 14.57 6.61
CA GLY A 280 6.29 14.54 7.94
C GLY A 280 7.73 15.08 7.95
N THR A 281 8.55 14.73 6.94
CA THR A 281 9.89 15.31 6.76
C THR A 281 9.84 16.84 6.62
N LEU A 282 8.91 17.34 5.81
CA LEU A 282 8.74 18.78 5.58
C LEU A 282 8.28 19.48 6.85
N ALA A 283 7.23 18.97 7.51
CA ALA A 283 6.70 19.55 8.74
C ALA A 283 7.70 19.52 9.91
N LEU A 284 8.54 18.47 10.02
CA LEU A 284 9.62 18.40 11.01
C LEU A 284 10.68 19.48 10.78
N ARG A 285 11.05 19.73 9.52
CA ARG A 285 11.99 20.80 9.17
C ARG A 285 11.38 22.18 9.36
N ASP A 286 10.13 22.36 9.05
CA ASP A 286 9.37 23.58 9.29
C ASP A 286 9.31 23.91 10.80
N ALA A 287 9.11 22.89 11.65
CA ALA A 287 9.19 23.01 13.11
C ALA A 287 10.61 23.28 13.66
N GLY A 288 11.62 23.39 12.82
CA GLY A 288 13.02 23.58 13.23
C GLY A 288 13.69 22.36 13.85
N VAL A 289 13.16 21.15 13.68
CA VAL A 289 13.77 19.90 14.14
C VAL A 289 15.04 19.63 13.33
N PRO A 290 16.22 19.50 13.97
CA PRO A 290 17.49 19.30 13.28
C PRO A 290 17.64 17.84 12.83
N MET A 291 16.83 17.41 11.88
CA MET A 291 16.90 16.06 11.34
C MET A 291 18.30 15.72 10.78
N LYS A 292 18.80 14.53 11.08
CA LYS A 292 20.10 14.02 10.57
C LYS A 292 20.16 14.10 9.05
N LYS A 293 19.08 13.64 8.37
CA LYS A 293 18.90 13.70 6.90
C LYS A 293 17.42 13.84 6.54
N PRO A 294 17.08 14.37 5.36
CA PRO A 294 15.71 14.31 4.87
C PRO A 294 15.35 12.87 4.47
N VAL A 295 14.08 12.52 4.66
CA VAL A 295 13.52 11.22 4.23
C VAL A 295 12.43 11.47 3.21
N SER A 296 12.43 10.68 2.16
CA SER A 296 11.33 10.61 1.20
C SER A 296 10.86 9.17 1.06
N GLY A 297 9.67 8.98 0.54
CA GLY A 297 9.08 7.67 0.33
C GLY A 297 8.39 7.56 -1.02
N ILE A 298 8.48 6.36 -1.61
CA ILE A 298 7.82 6.01 -2.86
C ILE A 298 7.30 4.58 -2.79
N ALA A 299 6.14 4.31 -3.39
CA ALA A 299 5.65 2.96 -3.55
C ALA A 299 6.04 2.41 -4.92
N MET A 300 6.58 1.21 -4.91
CA MET A 300 6.96 0.46 -6.11
C MET A 300 6.01 -0.71 -6.31
N GLY A 301 5.66 -1.00 -7.56
CA GLY A 301 4.86 -2.15 -7.94
C GLY A 301 5.60 -3.07 -8.90
N LEU A 302 5.27 -4.35 -8.83
CA LEU A 302 5.74 -5.37 -9.78
C LEU A 302 4.52 -6.06 -10.38
N ILE A 303 4.34 -5.93 -11.69
CA ILE A 303 3.36 -6.71 -12.44
C ILE A 303 4.13 -7.76 -13.23
N SER A 304 3.80 -9.03 -13.04
CA SER A 304 4.52 -10.11 -13.69
C SER A 304 3.57 -11.19 -14.23
N GLU A 305 4.03 -11.92 -15.23
CA GLU A 305 3.38 -13.09 -15.78
C GLU A 305 4.40 -14.17 -16.16
N ASN A 306 3.91 -15.37 -16.51
CA ASN A 306 4.74 -16.48 -16.94
C ASN A 306 5.92 -16.76 -15.99
N LYS A 307 5.65 -16.79 -14.67
CA LYS A 307 6.65 -17.01 -13.62
C LYS A 307 7.79 -15.97 -13.66
N GLY A 308 7.46 -14.72 -13.97
CA GLY A 308 8.41 -13.61 -13.97
C GLY A 308 9.26 -13.46 -15.22
N THR A 309 8.95 -14.16 -16.33
CA THR A 309 9.67 -14.00 -17.60
C THR A 309 9.26 -12.72 -18.35
N ASN A 310 8.03 -12.25 -18.13
CA ASN A 310 7.54 -10.94 -18.58
C ASN A 310 7.10 -10.14 -17.37
N TYR A 311 7.65 -8.95 -17.17
CA TYR A 311 7.32 -8.13 -16.00
C TYR A 311 7.51 -6.63 -16.27
N ALA A 312 6.80 -5.82 -15.51
CA ALA A 312 6.97 -4.37 -15.46
C ALA A 312 7.14 -3.92 -14.00
N ILE A 313 8.16 -3.08 -13.75
CA ILE A 313 8.37 -2.42 -12.45
C ILE A 313 7.81 -1.00 -12.56
N LEU A 314 6.91 -0.65 -11.66
CA LEU A 314 6.23 0.63 -11.63
C LEU A 314 6.73 1.48 -10.47
N SER A 315 7.14 2.71 -10.75
CA SER A 315 7.45 3.72 -9.73
C SER A 315 6.22 4.57 -9.44
N ASP A 316 5.95 4.85 -8.16
CA ASP A 316 4.81 5.66 -7.73
C ASP A 316 3.46 5.09 -8.22
N ILE A 317 3.09 3.93 -7.70
CA ILE A 317 1.87 3.21 -8.11
C ILE A 317 0.59 3.95 -7.71
N LEU A 318 -0.43 3.81 -8.55
CA LEU A 318 -1.81 4.20 -8.28
C LEU A 318 -2.49 3.15 -7.38
N GLY A 319 -3.62 3.53 -6.76
CA GLY A 319 -4.43 2.60 -5.99
C GLY A 319 -4.92 1.40 -6.82
N ASP A 320 -5.33 1.64 -8.05
CA ASP A 320 -5.80 0.59 -8.96
C ASP A 320 -4.65 -0.35 -9.38
N GLU A 321 -3.41 0.16 -9.46
CA GLU A 321 -2.23 -0.63 -9.81
C GLU A 321 -1.75 -1.53 -8.66
N ASP A 322 -2.08 -1.20 -7.41
CA ASP A 322 -1.72 -1.98 -6.21
C ASP A 322 -2.33 -3.40 -6.22
N HIS A 323 -3.44 -3.59 -6.94
CA HIS A 323 -4.15 -4.86 -7.05
C HIS A 323 -3.80 -5.67 -8.30
N LEU A 324 -2.87 -5.20 -9.13
CA LEU A 324 -2.49 -5.84 -10.39
C LEU A 324 -1.32 -6.82 -10.27
N GLY A 325 -0.59 -6.78 -9.17
CA GLY A 325 0.56 -7.63 -8.91
C GLY A 325 0.23 -9.11 -8.66
#